data_898dcbc8a36a3a67b96a134d0f427b68
#
_entry.id   898dcbc8a36a3a67b96a134d0f427b68
#
_cell.length_a   1.000
_cell.length_b   1.000
_cell.length_c   1.000
_cell.angle_alpha   90.00
_cell.angle_beta   90.00
_cell.angle_gamma   90.00
#
_symmetry.space_group_name_H-M   'P 1'
#
loop_
_entity.id
_entity.type
_entity.pdbx_description
1 polymer ?
#
loop_
_entity_poly.entity_id
_entity_poly.type
_entity_poly.pdbx_seq_one_letter_code
_entity_poly.pdbx_strand_id
1 'polypeptide(L)'
;MRKLAPFILLAAALVAGCWQSVSRPYRSETGIQPFAAGEITATGRDHKVTHYALRKITRGRYRMTQTDRGQDFGQGFELGFFALPGAPSHVLIYQAAALDRPASGDNLRYYGLLLITAPNGAQEIRPDCEKDARAARASGTRAGKDGACTFADRAALEKSLLDLWKSKKRPEYSYVLR
;
A
#
# COMPACT_ATOMS: atom_id res chain seq x y z
N MET A 1 -14.99 -11.95 32.61
CA MET A 1 -13.76 -12.21 31.83
C MET A 1 -14.13 -12.14 30.36
N ARG A 2 -13.85 -11.02 29.70
CA ARG A 2 -14.15 -10.78 28.27
C ARG A 2 -13.04 -11.40 27.42
N LYS A 3 -13.41 -12.33 26.55
CA LYS A 3 -12.51 -12.96 25.57
C LYS A 3 -12.10 -11.95 24.50
N LEU A 4 -10.95 -11.30 24.70
CA LEU A 4 -10.29 -10.42 23.76
C LEU A 4 -9.19 -11.19 23.02
N ALA A 5 -9.55 -12.12 22.15
CA ALA A 5 -8.57 -12.76 21.29
C ALA A 5 -9.27 -13.42 20.10
N PRO A 6 -9.48 -12.72 19.00
CA PRO A 6 -8.95 -13.14 17.72
C PRO A 6 -8.56 -11.99 16.77
N PHE A 7 -8.62 -10.72 17.15
CA PHE A 7 -8.43 -9.58 16.23
C PHE A 7 -6.96 -9.23 15.94
N ILE A 8 -6.02 -9.67 16.77
CA ILE A 8 -4.58 -9.34 16.60
C ILE A 8 -3.96 -10.09 15.40
N LEU A 9 -4.51 -11.23 15.01
CA LEU A 9 -3.97 -12.05 13.90
C LEU A 9 -4.23 -11.48 12.50
N LEU A 10 -5.25 -10.64 12.32
CA LEU A 10 -5.57 -10.12 10.99
C LEU A 10 -4.63 -8.98 10.54
N ALA A 11 -4.14 -8.17 11.48
CA ALA A 11 -3.18 -7.10 11.17
C ALA A 11 -1.79 -7.64 10.79
N ALA A 12 -1.39 -8.80 11.36
CA ALA A 12 -0.12 -9.44 11.04
C ALA A 12 -0.11 -10.09 9.65
N ALA A 13 -1.25 -10.58 9.16
CA ALA A 13 -1.36 -11.18 7.83
C ALA A 13 -1.26 -10.16 6.67
N LEU A 14 -1.48 -8.87 6.94
CA LEU A 14 -1.33 -7.79 5.95
C LEU A 14 0.14 -7.46 5.64
N VAL A 15 1.08 -8.00 6.39
CA VAL A 15 2.51 -7.62 6.32
C VAL A 15 3.38 -8.71 5.69
N ALA A 16 2.92 -9.96 5.66
CA ALA A 16 3.65 -11.04 5.04
C ALA A 16 3.68 -10.89 3.52
N GLY A 17 4.86 -10.79 2.94
CA GLY A 17 5.08 -10.78 1.51
C GLY A 17 5.12 -9.42 0.82
N CYS A 18 4.93 -8.30 1.54
CA CYS A 18 4.96 -6.95 0.95
C CYS A 18 6.38 -6.49 0.62
N TRP A 19 6.51 -5.71 -0.44
CA TRP A 19 7.74 -5.00 -0.73
C TRP A 19 7.93 -3.84 0.24
N GLN A 20 9.09 -3.79 0.90
CA GLN A 20 9.35 -2.92 2.03
C GLN A 20 10.67 -2.16 1.85
N SER A 21 10.77 -1.01 2.50
CA SER A 21 12.03 -0.28 2.63
C SER A 21 12.01 0.54 3.93
N VAL A 22 13.13 0.60 4.62
CA VAL A 22 13.34 1.48 5.77
C VAL A 22 13.62 2.92 5.32
N SER A 23 14.14 3.13 4.11
CA SER A 23 14.34 4.45 3.54
C SER A 23 13.03 5.03 2.99
N ARG A 24 12.96 6.36 2.90
CA ARG A 24 11.87 7.07 2.20
C ARG A 24 12.32 7.44 0.79
N PRO A 25 12.17 6.56 -0.21
CA PRO A 25 12.57 6.85 -1.57
C PRO A 25 11.74 7.98 -2.21
N TYR A 26 10.54 8.24 -1.66
CA TYR A 26 9.64 9.29 -2.13
C TYR A 26 9.40 10.34 -1.06
N ARG A 27 9.48 11.61 -1.48
CA ARG A 27 9.19 12.78 -0.64
C ARG A 27 7.76 13.26 -0.92
N SER A 28 7.12 13.81 0.12
CA SER A 28 5.74 14.31 0.00
C SER A 28 5.56 15.41 -1.05
N GLU A 29 6.59 16.22 -1.30
CA GLU A 29 6.56 17.32 -2.26
C GLU A 29 6.30 16.86 -3.71
N THR A 30 6.70 15.63 -4.03
CA THR A 30 6.49 15.00 -5.35
C THR A 30 5.23 14.15 -5.41
N GLY A 31 4.46 14.12 -4.32
CA GLY A 31 3.25 13.32 -4.21
C GLY A 31 2.12 13.82 -5.09
N ILE A 32 1.39 12.87 -5.68
CA ILE A 32 0.18 13.09 -6.47
C ILE A 32 -1.03 13.02 -5.55
N GLN A 33 -2.08 13.77 -5.88
CA GLN A 33 -3.35 13.78 -5.15
C GLN A 33 -4.45 13.19 -6.02
N PRO A 34 -4.52 11.83 -6.11
CA PRO A 34 -5.48 11.20 -7.01
C PRO A 34 -6.92 11.29 -6.51
N PHE A 35 -7.13 11.54 -5.21
CA PHE A 35 -8.45 11.54 -4.59
C PHE A 35 -8.73 12.79 -3.78
N ALA A 36 -10.02 13.13 -3.65
CA ALA A 36 -10.51 13.98 -2.58
C ALA A 36 -10.45 13.22 -1.23
N ALA A 37 -10.70 13.91 -0.10
CA ALA A 37 -11.00 13.25 1.16
C ALA A 37 -12.42 12.66 1.11
N GLY A 38 -12.67 11.57 1.83
CA GLY A 38 -13.98 10.92 1.84
C GLY A 38 -13.96 9.55 2.50
N GLU A 39 -15.04 8.82 2.34
CA GLU A 39 -15.15 7.42 2.77
C GLU A 39 -14.73 6.49 1.64
N ILE A 40 -13.98 5.46 1.98
CA ILE A 40 -13.54 4.42 1.05
C ILE A 40 -14.18 3.10 1.44
N THR A 41 -14.77 2.44 0.45
CA THR A 41 -15.13 1.03 0.54
C THR A 41 -14.08 0.23 -0.22
N ALA A 42 -13.38 -0.65 0.49
CA ALA A 42 -12.41 -1.59 -0.08
C ALA A 42 -13.04 -2.98 -0.17
N THR A 43 -12.95 -3.62 -1.32
CA THR A 43 -13.44 -4.99 -1.54
C THR A 43 -12.26 -5.86 -1.94
N GLY A 44 -11.95 -6.86 -1.13
CA GLY A 44 -10.91 -7.85 -1.42
C GLY A 44 -11.36 -8.91 -2.42
N ARG A 45 -10.41 -9.73 -2.89
CA ARG A 45 -10.71 -10.89 -3.76
C ARG A 45 -11.62 -11.94 -3.10
N ASP A 46 -11.56 -12.02 -1.78
CA ASP A 46 -12.41 -12.89 -0.96
C ASP A 46 -13.80 -12.30 -0.71
N HIS A 47 -14.14 -11.22 -1.42
CA HIS A 47 -15.37 -10.44 -1.29
C HIS A 47 -15.59 -9.79 0.09
N LYS A 48 -14.57 -9.80 0.95
CA LYS A 48 -14.63 -9.04 2.19
C LYS A 48 -14.63 -7.56 1.90
N VAL A 49 -15.55 -6.88 2.57
CA VAL A 49 -15.70 -5.42 2.49
C VAL A 49 -15.13 -4.80 3.76
N THR A 50 -14.30 -3.78 3.60
CA THR A 50 -13.75 -2.98 4.70
C THR A 50 -13.98 -1.51 4.39
N HIS A 51 -14.33 -0.75 5.40
CA HIS A 51 -14.57 0.68 5.28
C HIS A 51 -13.40 1.47 5.89
N TYR A 52 -13.05 2.57 5.23
CA TYR A 52 -12.01 3.48 5.67
C TYR A 52 -12.46 4.93 5.53
N ALA A 53 -11.95 5.79 6.40
CA ALA A 53 -11.95 7.23 6.19
C ALA A 53 -10.62 7.65 5.57
N LEU A 54 -10.65 8.37 4.46
CA LEU A 54 -9.49 8.97 3.82
C LEU A 54 -9.46 10.46 4.14
N ARG A 55 -8.42 10.90 4.82
CA ARG A 55 -8.19 12.31 5.16
C ARG A 55 -6.89 12.81 4.55
N LYS A 56 -6.92 13.97 3.95
CA LYS A 56 -5.73 14.67 3.48
C LYS A 56 -4.98 15.27 4.65
N ILE A 57 -3.68 14.97 4.80
CA ILE A 57 -2.83 15.54 5.84
C ILE A 57 -2.11 16.78 5.30
N THR A 58 -1.37 16.59 4.20
CA THR A 58 -0.65 17.62 3.48
C THR A 58 -0.71 17.35 1.98
N ARG A 59 -0.07 18.20 1.17
CA ARG A 59 0.08 17.92 -0.26
C ARG A 59 0.78 16.57 -0.45
N GLY A 60 0.15 15.66 -1.22
CA GLY A 60 0.68 14.34 -1.54
C GLY A 60 0.66 13.32 -0.40
N ARG A 61 0.04 13.65 0.76
CA ARG A 61 -0.06 12.71 1.90
C ARG A 61 -1.48 12.61 2.40
N TYR A 62 -1.85 11.37 2.72
CA TYR A 62 -3.16 11.02 3.24
C TYR A 62 -3.02 10.19 4.52
N ARG A 63 -4.05 10.24 5.35
CA ARG A 63 -4.30 9.25 6.41
C ARG A 63 -5.52 8.44 6.01
N MET A 64 -5.37 7.13 6.00
CA MET A 64 -6.45 6.18 5.80
C MET A 64 -6.63 5.39 7.09
N THR A 65 -7.78 5.53 7.74
CA THR A 65 -8.11 4.83 8.98
C THR A 65 -9.28 3.89 8.77
N GLN A 66 -9.19 2.69 9.34
CA GLN A 66 -10.30 1.74 9.27
C GLN A 66 -11.46 2.24 10.13
N THR A 67 -12.67 2.13 9.56
CA THR A 67 -13.91 2.51 10.24
C THR A 67 -14.87 1.33 10.27
N ASP A 68 -15.72 1.28 11.30
CA ASP A 68 -16.92 0.44 11.33
C ASP A 68 -18.09 1.31 11.80
N ARG A 69 -19.17 1.35 11.01
CA ARG A 69 -20.35 2.18 11.27
C ARG A 69 -20.01 3.64 11.63
N GLY A 70 -18.96 4.19 10.99
CA GLY A 70 -18.51 5.57 11.24
C GLY A 70 -17.59 5.75 12.45
N GLN A 71 -17.27 4.69 13.21
CA GLN A 71 -16.30 4.75 14.30
C GLN A 71 -14.88 4.48 13.76
N ASP A 72 -13.94 5.36 14.11
CA ASP A 72 -12.52 5.22 13.78
C ASP A 72 -11.83 4.32 14.81
N PHE A 73 -11.23 3.23 14.36
CA PHE A 73 -10.50 2.31 15.24
C PHE A 73 -9.05 2.73 15.51
N GLY A 74 -8.60 3.87 14.96
CA GLY A 74 -7.21 4.31 15.08
C GLY A 74 -6.20 3.48 14.30
N GLN A 75 -6.62 2.35 13.74
CA GLN A 75 -5.78 1.51 12.89
C GLN A 75 -5.82 2.03 11.46
N GLY A 76 -4.66 2.10 10.83
CA GLY A 76 -4.62 2.59 9.46
C GLY A 76 -3.23 2.86 8.96
N PHE A 77 -3.17 3.67 7.91
CA PHE A 77 -1.94 3.96 7.19
C PHE A 77 -1.82 5.45 6.87
N GLU A 78 -0.60 5.93 6.91
CA GLU A 78 -0.21 7.13 6.21
C GLU A 78 0.17 6.72 4.78
N LEU A 79 -0.44 7.37 3.78
CA LEU A 79 -0.28 7.05 2.37
C LEU A 79 0.33 8.21 1.59
N GLY A 80 1.18 7.88 0.62
CA GLY A 80 1.62 8.78 -0.44
C GLY A 80 1.44 8.10 -1.80
N PHE A 81 1.11 8.87 -2.84
CA PHE A 81 0.95 8.37 -4.20
C PHE A 81 1.92 9.10 -5.14
N PHE A 82 2.56 8.37 -6.04
CA PHE A 82 3.63 8.88 -6.90
C PHE A 82 3.50 8.30 -8.31
N ALA A 83 3.98 9.05 -9.30
CA ALA A 83 4.04 8.54 -10.67
C ALA A 83 4.98 7.33 -10.76
N LEU A 84 4.60 6.33 -11.53
CA LEU A 84 5.49 5.23 -11.90
C LEU A 84 6.15 5.57 -13.24
N PRO A 85 7.47 5.81 -13.28
CA PRO A 85 8.17 6.11 -14.54
C PRO A 85 7.99 5.00 -15.56
N GLY A 86 7.65 5.36 -16.79
CA GLY A 86 7.43 4.41 -17.88
C GLY A 86 6.07 3.71 -17.88
N ALA A 87 5.17 4.06 -16.97
CA ALA A 87 3.79 3.59 -16.95
C ALA A 87 2.80 4.73 -17.32
N PRO A 88 1.55 4.41 -17.73
CA PRO A 88 0.50 5.41 -17.95
C PRO A 88 0.19 6.21 -16.67
N SER A 89 -0.30 7.43 -16.82
CA SER A 89 -0.57 8.36 -15.69
C SER A 89 -1.59 7.87 -14.67
N HIS A 90 -2.47 6.94 -15.04
CA HIS A 90 -3.43 6.30 -14.13
C HIS A 90 -2.82 5.17 -13.28
N VAL A 91 -1.56 4.82 -13.51
CA VAL A 91 -0.82 3.81 -12.72
C VAL A 91 0.11 4.53 -11.77
N LEU A 92 -0.17 4.43 -10.48
CA LEU A 92 0.57 5.11 -9.44
C LEU A 92 1.29 4.10 -8.54
N ILE A 93 2.42 4.53 -7.99
CA ILE A 93 3.03 3.87 -6.84
C ILE A 93 2.31 4.38 -5.60
N TYR A 94 1.90 3.50 -4.71
CA TYR A 94 1.59 3.92 -3.34
C TYR A 94 2.74 3.56 -2.41
N GLN A 95 2.97 4.45 -1.44
CA GLN A 95 3.82 4.25 -0.27
C GLN A 95 2.94 4.30 0.96
N ALA A 96 2.96 3.26 1.78
CA ALA A 96 2.16 3.17 3.00
C ALA A 96 3.04 2.97 4.24
N ALA A 97 2.66 3.57 5.36
CA ALA A 97 3.22 3.30 6.68
C ALA A 97 2.08 3.09 7.67
N ALA A 98 2.18 2.06 8.50
CA ALA A 98 1.20 1.80 9.55
C ALA A 98 1.23 2.91 10.62
N LEU A 99 0.04 3.32 11.09
CA LEU A 99 -0.11 4.38 12.11
C LEU A 99 0.12 3.88 13.53
N ASP A 100 -0.14 2.61 13.78
CA ASP A 100 -0.16 1.95 15.09
C ASP A 100 1.20 1.41 15.53
N ARG A 101 2.22 1.52 14.70
CA ARG A 101 3.57 1.13 15.07
C ARG A 101 4.28 2.27 15.78
N PRO A 102 4.80 2.03 17.02
CA PRO A 102 5.58 3.02 17.73
C PRO A 102 6.78 3.44 16.87
N ALA A 103 7.20 4.69 17.03
CA ALA A 103 8.34 5.29 16.34
C ALA A 103 9.70 4.65 16.70
N SER A 104 9.72 3.39 17.11
CA SER A 104 10.92 2.60 17.35
C SER A 104 11.61 2.34 16.01
N GLY A 105 12.53 3.24 15.66
CA GLY A 105 13.63 3.06 14.71
C GLY A 105 13.32 2.69 13.26
N ASP A 106 12.51 1.72 13.03
CA ASP A 106 12.23 1.16 11.71
C ASP A 106 10.88 1.65 11.18
N ASN A 107 10.87 2.84 10.60
CA ASN A 107 9.73 3.37 9.83
C ASN A 107 9.51 2.55 8.55
N LEU A 108 9.07 1.31 8.71
CA LEU A 108 8.85 0.40 7.61
C LEU A 108 7.81 0.96 6.65
N ARG A 109 8.15 1.02 5.37
CA ARG A 109 7.29 1.50 4.30
C ARG A 109 6.93 0.32 3.40
N TYR A 110 5.66 0.23 3.05
CA TYR A 110 5.12 -0.75 2.12
C TYR A 110 4.87 -0.08 0.78
N TYR A 111 5.10 -0.80 -0.30
CA TYR A 111 4.95 -0.28 -1.65
C TYR A 111 4.10 -1.23 -2.48
N GLY A 112 3.34 -0.65 -3.40
CA GLY A 112 2.61 -1.39 -4.40
C GLY A 112 2.09 -0.44 -5.48
N LEU A 113 1.17 -0.95 -6.31
CA LEU A 113 0.59 -0.19 -7.41
C LEU A 113 -0.88 0.11 -7.14
N LEU A 114 -1.27 1.32 -7.46
CA LEU A 114 -2.65 1.75 -7.50
C LEU A 114 -3.02 2.14 -8.92
N LEU A 115 -4.05 1.50 -9.46
CA LEU A 115 -4.59 1.77 -10.78
C LEU A 115 -5.87 2.60 -10.62
N ILE A 116 -5.86 3.83 -11.09
CA ILE A 116 -7.07 4.67 -11.11
C ILE A 116 -7.97 4.18 -12.25
N THR A 117 -9.14 3.67 -11.92
CA THR A 117 -10.10 3.10 -12.88
C THR A 117 -11.25 4.06 -13.20
N ALA A 118 -11.51 5.01 -12.30
CA ALA A 118 -12.54 6.06 -12.44
C ALA A 118 -12.17 7.24 -11.50
N PRO A 119 -12.81 8.40 -11.59
CA PRO A 119 -12.56 9.54 -10.70
C PRO A 119 -12.66 9.19 -9.20
N ASN A 120 -13.49 8.22 -8.85
CA ASN A 120 -13.72 7.74 -7.49
C ASN A 120 -13.40 6.24 -7.33
N GLY A 121 -12.74 5.61 -8.28
CA GLY A 121 -12.44 4.18 -8.30
C GLY A 121 -10.97 3.88 -8.49
N ALA A 122 -10.47 2.89 -7.76
CA ALA A 122 -9.11 2.40 -7.92
C ALA A 122 -9.02 0.90 -7.67
N GLN A 123 -7.94 0.30 -8.16
CA GLN A 123 -7.57 -1.09 -7.89
C GLN A 123 -6.14 -1.15 -7.37
N GLU A 124 -5.90 -2.04 -6.42
CA GLU A 124 -4.59 -2.22 -5.81
C GLU A 124 -3.95 -3.53 -6.27
N ILE A 125 -2.69 -3.45 -6.69
CA ILE A 125 -1.83 -4.60 -6.91
C ILE A 125 -0.77 -4.61 -5.81
N ARG A 126 -0.85 -5.59 -4.92
CA ARG A 126 0.19 -5.84 -3.89
C ARG A 126 1.26 -6.75 -4.46
N PRO A 127 2.52 -6.34 -4.43
CA PRO A 127 3.60 -7.25 -4.75
C PRO A 127 3.77 -8.28 -3.62
N ASP A 128 4.07 -9.51 -4.02
CA ASP A 128 4.37 -10.63 -3.14
C ASP A 128 5.82 -11.05 -3.41
N CYS A 129 6.67 -11.00 -2.39
CA CYS A 129 8.09 -11.23 -2.57
C CYS A 129 8.41 -12.65 -3.08
N GLU A 130 7.66 -13.65 -2.67
CA GLU A 130 7.87 -15.03 -3.10
C GLU A 130 7.31 -15.28 -4.50
N LYS A 131 6.07 -14.84 -4.74
CA LYS A 131 5.37 -15.08 -6.02
C LYS A 131 5.87 -14.19 -7.15
N ASP A 132 6.24 -12.95 -6.81
CA ASP A 132 6.77 -11.96 -7.76
C ASP A 132 8.30 -11.93 -7.79
N ALA A 133 8.96 -13.02 -7.33
CA ALA A 133 10.41 -13.12 -7.16
C ALA A 133 11.21 -12.80 -8.44
N ARG A 134 10.64 -13.04 -9.63
CA ARG A 134 11.31 -12.69 -10.91
C ARG A 134 11.46 -11.18 -11.03
N ALA A 135 10.39 -10.40 -10.79
CA ALA A 135 10.44 -8.95 -10.84
C ALA A 135 11.38 -8.39 -9.75
N ALA A 136 11.36 -8.98 -8.56
CA ALA A 136 12.22 -8.58 -7.46
C ALA A 136 13.71 -8.86 -7.73
N ARG A 137 14.07 -10.05 -8.20
CA ARG A 137 15.49 -10.44 -8.48
C ARG A 137 16.12 -9.64 -9.59
N ALA A 138 15.35 -9.26 -10.61
CA ALA A 138 15.84 -8.48 -11.74
C ALA A 138 16.38 -7.09 -11.34
N SER A 139 16.07 -6.61 -10.13
CA SER A 139 16.45 -5.31 -9.62
C SER A 139 17.40 -5.36 -8.42
N GLY A 140 18.01 -6.50 -8.11
CA GLY A 140 18.95 -6.63 -6.99
C GLY A 140 18.28 -6.69 -5.61
N THR A 141 17.00 -6.99 -5.57
CA THR A 141 16.22 -7.08 -4.33
C THR A 141 16.61 -8.31 -3.52
N ARG A 142 16.68 -8.15 -2.21
CA ARG A 142 16.93 -9.25 -1.27
C ARG A 142 15.63 -9.64 -0.58
N ALA A 143 15.30 -10.94 -0.59
CA ALA A 143 14.26 -11.47 0.25
C ALA A 143 14.74 -11.48 1.72
N GLY A 144 14.00 -10.84 2.60
CA GLY A 144 14.20 -10.90 4.04
C GLY A 144 13.75 -12.26 4.62
N LYS A 145 14.17 -12.56 5.85
CA LYS A 145 13.76 -13.76 6.59
C LYS A 145 12.27 -13.81 6.90
N ASP A 146 11.62 -12.65 6.87
CA ASP A 146 10.18 -12.43 7.12
C ASP A 146 9.31 -12.53 5.84
N GLY A 147 9.91 -12.97 4.71
CA GLY A 147 9.22 -13.04 3.42
C GLY A 147 9.05 -11.68 2.73
N ALA A 148 9.58 -10.59 3.31
CA ALA A 148 9.54 -9.27 2.70
C ALA A 148 10.69 -9.08 1.70
N CYS A 149 10.47 -8.26 0.68
CA CYS A 149 11.51 -7.82 -0.25
C CYS A 149 12.00 -6.42 0.13
N THR A 150 13.30 -6.25 0.24
CA THR A 150 13.94 -4.95 0.44
C THR A 150 14.65 -4.49 -0.84
N PHE A 151 14.63 -3.19 -1.10
CA PHE A 151 15.20 -2.58 -2.29
C PHE A 151 16.44 -1.78 -1.93
N ALA A 152 17.47 -1.85 -2.78
CA ALA A 152 18.71 -1.11 -2.59
C ALA A 152 18.47 0.41 -2.69
N ASP A 153 17.64 0.81 -3.64
CA ASP A 153 17.35 2.21 -3.93
C ASP A 153 15.99 2.38 -4.64
N ARG A 154 15.67 3.64 -4.93
CA ARG A 154 14.43 4.02 -5.62
C ARG A 154 14.36 3.45 -7.03
N ALA A 155 15.44 3.44 -7.78
CA ALA A 155 15.43 2.96 -9.16
C ALA A 155 15.14 1.46 -9.23
N ALA A 156 15.69 0.67 -8.29
CA ALA A 156 15.40 -0.74 -8.14
C ALA A 156 13.91 -0.99 -7.83
N LEU A 157 13.33 -0.21 -6.92
CA LEU A 157 11.90 -0.28 -6.61
C LEU A 157 11.03 0.06 -7.82
N GLU A 158 11.29 1.18 -8.50
CA GLU A 158 10.52 1.62 -9.67
C GLU A 158 10.59 0.61 -10.82
N LYS A 159 11.78 0.07 -11.07
CA LYS A 159 11.95 -0.99 -12.08
C LYS A 159 11.13 -2.22 -11.74
N SER A 160 11.18 -2.69 -10.50
CA SER A 160 10.43 -3.85 -10.05
C SER A 160 8.93 -3.64 -10.14
N LEU A 161 8.43 -2.46 -9.76
CA LEU A 161 7.02 -2.11 -9.87
C LEU A 161 6.57 -2.01 -11.35
N LEU A 162 7.42 -1.50 -12.23
CA LEU A 162 7.14 -1.46 -13.67
C LEU A 162 7.06 -2.87 -14.27
N ASP A 163 7.95 -3.77 -13.87
CA ASP A 163 7.94 -5.17 -14.31
C ASP A 163 6.69 -5.89 -13.73
N LEU A 164 6.29 -5.60 -12.49
CA LEU A 164 5.05 -6.08 -11.90
C LEU A 164 3.82 -5.61 -12.70
N TRP A 165 3.76 -4.33 -13.07
CA TRP A 165 2.71 -3.79 -13.93
C TRP A 165 2.62 -4.51 -15.28
N LYS A 166 3.77 -4.70 -15.95
CA LYS A 166 3.84 -5.39 -17.24
C LYS A 166 3.45 -6.86 -17.16
N SER A 167 3.60 -7.49 -16.00
CA SER A 167 3.20 -8.90 -15.78
C SER A 167 1.68 -9.12 -15.78
N LYS A 168 0.87 -8.04 -15.78
CA LYS A 168 -0.60 -8.07 -15.74
C LYS A 168 -1.13 -8.83 -14.52
N LYS A 169 -0.44 -8.74 -13.38
CA LYS A 169 -0.90 -9.31 -12.12
C LYS A 169 -2.30 -8.78 -11.79
N ARG A 170 -3.19 -9.69 -11.39
CA ARG A 170 -4.56 -9.32 -11.03
C ARG A 170 -4.58 -8.49 -9.74
N PRO A 171 -5.41 -7.42 -9.70
CA PRO A 171 -5.61 -6.64 -8.48
C PRO A 171 -6.09 -7.49 -7.31
N GLU A 172 -5.70 -7.10 -6.11
CA GLU A 172 -6.12 -7.77 -4.87
C GLU A 172 -7.29 -7.08 -4.19
N TYR A 173 -7.37 -5.76 -4.37
CA TYR A 173 -8.44 -4.95 -3.82
C TYR A 173 -8.99 -4.01 -4.88
N SER A 174 -10.29 -3.72 -4.75
CA SER A 174 -10.97 -2.63 -5.46
C SER A 174 -11.46 -1.62 -4.44
N TYR A 175 -11.30 -0.35 -4.75
CA TYR A 175 -11.66 0.77 -3.89
C TYR A 175 -12.70 1.65 -4.57
N VAL A 176 -13.70 2.06 -3.81
CA VAL A 176 -14.69 3.08 -4.23
C VAL A 176 -14.70 4.18 -3.19
N LEU A 177 -14.43 5.41 -3.61
CA LEU A 177 -14.49 6.63 -2.80
C LEU A 177 -15.90 7.23 -2.92
N ARG A 178 -16.48 7.65 -1.80
CA ARG A 178 -17.78 8.33 -1.67
C ARG A 178 -17.62 9.68 -0.98
#